data_dc55898cfc78e443eb26dcf238d17861
#
_entry.id   dc55898cfc78e443eb26dcf238d17861
#
_cell.length_a   1.000
_cell.length_b   1.000
_cell.length_c   1.000
_cell.angle_alpha   90.00
_cell.angle_beta   90.00
_cell.angle_gamma   90.00
#
_symmetry.space_group_name_H-M   'P 1'
#
loop_
_entity.id
_entity.type
_entity.pdbx_description
1 polymer ?
#
loop_
_entity_poly.entity_id
_entity_poly.type
_entity_poly.pdbx_seq_one_letter_code
_entity_poly.pdbx_strand_id
1 'polypeptide(L)'
;CVVCPPGTLCPVGSAAPEPCAPGTYNDQPQRQTCRKCVPGSFQELEGQTACISCTPGFYCVEGAAAALPCPGGTHKNLTLTVMTSVDDCVICPVGTFCSVGSETPTDCAPGTYNDQLNASRCVDCHAGAFQNVAGSTACNDCTAGDYCGRGAAAALPCLAGSYSNSASLDEASDCTPCPAGSSCSTGSTAHTPCLPGSFSATMGQPICTLCAAGTFTGTSNNTACETCTPGYLCVEGSSAPQPCPGGTHADQ
;
A
#
# COMPACT_ATOMS: atom_id res chain seq x y z
N CYS A 1 18.05 53.74 -43.07
CA CYS A 1 17.95 52.84 -41.92
C CYS A 1 16.49 52.82 -41.44
N VAL A 2 15.95 51.63 -41.18
CA VAL A 2 14.62 51.40 -40.70
C VAL A 2 14.66 51.15 -39.19
N VAL A 3 13.64 51.64 -38.44
CA VAL A 3 13.52 51.43 -36.99
C VAL A 3 13.29 49.96 -36.66
N CYS A 4 14.05 49.43 -35.72
CA CYS A 4 13.84 48.09 -35.20
C CYS A 4 12.49 48.02 -34.45
N PRO A 5 11.55 47.12 -34.82
CA PRO A 5 10.26 47.07 -34.18
C PRO A 5 10.31 46.41 -32.80
N PRO A 6 9.28 46.63 -31.93
CA PRO A 6 9.15 45.86 -30.69
C PRO A 6 9.15 44.35 -30.95
N GLY A 7 9.57 43.55 -29.97
CA GLY A 7 9.74 42.09 -30.13
C GLY A 7 11.04 41.68 -30.80
N THR A 8 11.86 42.64 -31.31
CA THR A 8 13.10 42.35 -32.02
C THR A 8 14.30 43.10 -31.43
N LEU A 9 15.47 42.66 -31.77
CA LEU A 9 16.74 43.35 -31.49
C LEU A 9 17.49 43.65 -32.79
N CYS A 10 18.23 44.74 -32.82
CA CYS A 10 19.06 45.10 -33.95
C CYS A 10 20.43 45.59 -33.40
N PRO A 11 21.42 44.71 -33.32
CA PRO A 11 22.80 45.10 -33.04
C PRO A 11 23.35 46.08 -34.08
N VAL A 12 24.45 46.78 -33.72
CA VAL A 12 25.09 47.68 -34.66
C VAL A 12 25.54 46.94 -35.90
N GLY A 13 25.11 47.41 -37.08
CA GLY A 13 25.43 46.76 -38.37
C GLY A 13 24.45 45.67 -38.80
N SER A 14 23.35 45.46 -38.10
CA SER A 14 22.32 44.49 -38.51
C SER A 14 21.74 44.82 -39.88
N ALA A 15 21.61 43.83 -40.73
CA ALA A 15 20.91 43.92 -42.03
C ALA A 15 19.40 43.78 -41.90
N ALA A 16 18.89 43.10 -40.83
CA ALA A 16 17.49 42.86 -40.57
C ALA A 16 17.24 42.78 -39.03
N PRO A 17 15.99 43.01 -38.56
CA PRO A 17 15.62 42.75 -37.17
C PRO A 17 15.65 41.25 -36.85
N GLU A 18 16.20 40.90 -35.69
CA GLU A 18 16.21 39.52 -35.18
C GLU A 18 15.14 39.39 -34.08
N PRO A 19 14.28 38.36 -34.06
CA PRO A 19 13.28 38.17 -33.02
C PRO A 19 13.96 37.89 -31.67
N CYS A 20 13.38 38.40 -30.59
CA CYS A 20 13.81 38.05 -29.25
C CYS A 20 13.63 36.53 -29.03
N ALA A 21 14.65 35.87 -28.53
CA ALA A 21 14.60 34.44 -28.23
C ALA A 21 13.62 34.14 -27.04
N PRO A 22 13.10 32.90 -26.95
CA PRO A 22 12.32 32.48 -25.79
C PRO A 22 13.01 32.84 -24.46
N GLY A 23 12.23 33.17 -23.45
CA GLY A 23 12.74 33.70 -22.17
C GLY A 23 13.09 35.19 -22.18
N THR A 24 12.95 35.85 -23.35
CA THR A 24 13.27 37.27 -23.49
C THR A 24 12.17 38.03 -24.25
N TYR A 25 12.13 39.32 -24.07
CA TYR A 25 11.15 40.19 -24.71
C TYR A 25 11.73 41.58 -25.01
N ASN A 26 11.03 42.35 -25.81
CA ASN A 26 11.38 43.73 -26.07
C ASN A 26 10.11 44.58 -26.32
N ASP A 27 9.78 45.41 -25.35
CA ASP A 27 8.57 46.25 -25.34
C ASP A 27 8.76 47.59 -26.08
N GLN A 28 10.00 47.94 -26.45
CA GLN A 28 10.35 49.23 -27.05
C GLN A 28 11.02 49.04 -28.41
N PRO A 29 10.83 49.99 -29.37
CA PRO A 29 11.58 49.99 -30.59
C PRO A 29 13.05 50.37 -30.38
N GLN A 30 13.89 50.15 -31.41
CA GLN A 30 15.30 50.57 -31.45
C GLN A 30 16.22 49.93 -30.38
N ARG A 31 15.90 48.72 -29.94
CA ARG A 31 16.73 48.01 -28.96
C ARG A 31 17.81 47.18 -29.64
N GLN A 32 18.99 47.15 -29.03
CA GLN A 32 20.13 46.34 -29.48
C GLN A 32 20.16 44.96 -28.83
N THR A 33 19.43 44.77 -27.71
CA THR A 33 19.34 43.54 -26.95
C THR A 33 17.93 43.32 -26.42
N CYS A 34 17.48 42.08 -26.30
CA CYS A 34 16.24 41.75 -25.64
C CYS A 34 16.47 41.68 -24.12
N ARG A 35 15.41 41.98 -23.36
CA ARG A 35 15.38 41.87 -21.91
C ARG A 35 14.97 40.47 -21.51
N LYS A 36 15.60 39.91 -20.50
CA LYS A 36 15.17 38.65 -19.91
C LYS A 36 13.86 38.83 -19.16
N CYS A 37 13.02 37.82 -19.15
CA CYS A 37 11.87 37.74 -18.26
C CYS A 37 12.36 37.79 -16.81
N VAL A 38 11.70 38.59 -15.98
CA VAL A 38 12.01 38.65 -14.56
C VAL A 38 11.57 37.36 -13.87
N PRO A 39 12.21 36.99 -12.73
CA PRO A 39 11.78 35.82 -11.98
C PRO A 39 10.27 35.86 -11.69
N GLY A 40 9.61 34.71 -11.81
CA GLY A 40 8.14 34.62 -11.71
C GLY A 40 7.40 34.88 -13.01
N SER A 41 8.13 35.06 -14.13
CA SER A 41 7.53 35.17 -15.47
C SER A 41 8.34 34.39 -16.50
N PHE A 42 7.72 34.06 -17.62
CA PHE A 42 8.35 33.31 -18.72
C PHE A 42 7.83 33.77 -20.07
N GLN A 43 8.52 33.35 -21.14
CA GLN A 43 8.05 33.56 -22.51
C GLN A 43 8.54 32.41 -23.41
N GLU A 44 7.61 31.64 -23.93
CA GLU A 44 7.89 30.46 -24.77
C GLU A 44 8.08 30.78 -26.25
N LEU A 45 7.54 31.90 -26.71
CA LEU A 45 7.54 32.28 -28.12
C LEU A 45 8.63 33.33 -28.40
N GLU A 46 9.17 33.25 -29.59
CA GLU A 46 10.07 34.28 -30.12
C GLU A 46 9.34 35.58 -30.45
N GLY A 47 10.08 36.69 -30.51
CA GLY A 47 9.59 37.95 -31.01
C GLY A 47 8.55 38.63 -30.13
N GLN A 48 8.45 38.32 -28.86
CA GLN A 48 7.43 38.83 -27.96
C GLN A 48 7.80 40.17 -27.32
N THR A 49 6.77 40.94 -26.98
CA THR A 49 6.91 42.27 -26.37
C THR A 49 6.71 42.25 -24.86
N ALA A 50 6.31 41.14 -24.26
CA ALA A 50 6.10 40.97 -22.82
C ALA A 50 6.31 39.53 -22.39
N CYS A 51 6.60 39.33 -21.11
CA CYS A 51 6.58 38.00 -20.48
C CYS A 51 5.22 37.73 -19.86
N ILE A 52 4.90 36.44 -19.71
CA ILE A 52 3.65 35.92 -19.10
C ILE A 52 3.96 35.56 -17.66
N SER A 53 3.06 35.84 -16.73
CA SER A 53 3.19 35.41 -15.34
C SER A 53 3.31 33.91 -15.24
N CYS A 54 4.18 33.44 -14.35
CA CYS A 54 4.35 32.02 -14.10
C CYS A 54 3.04 31.35 -13.69
N THR A 55 2.75 30.19 -14.25
CA THR A 55 1.55 29.42 -13.96
C THR A 55 1.54 28.99 -12.49
N PRO A 56 0.42 29.09 -11.76
CA PRO A 56 0.34 28.60 -10.40
C PRO A 56 0.76 27.12 -10.30
N GLY A 57 1.62 26.78 -9.33
CA GLY A 57 2.19 25.44 -9.17
C GLY A 57 3.53 25.23 -9.86
N PHE A 58 4.00 26.21 -10.64
CA PHE A 58 5.26 26.18 -11.35
C PHE A 58 6.16 27.33 -10.87
N TYR A 59 7.45 27.17 -11.04
CA TYR A 59 8.42 28.26 -10.81
C TYR A 59 9.05 28.72 -12.11
N CYS A 60 9.40 30.00 -12.17
CA CYS A 60 10.04 30.60 -13.33
C CYS A 60 11.27 31.40 -12.88
N VAL A 61 12.43 30.95 -13.30
CA VAL A 61 13.69 31.67 -13.04
C VAL A 61 13.87 32.86 -13.99
N GLU A 62 14.85 33.72 -13.75
CA GLU A 62 15.19 34.79 -14.66
C GLU A 62 15.46 34.26 -16.07
N GLY A 63 14.81 34.82 -17.06
CA GLY A 63 14.96 34.42 -18.46
C GLY A 63 14.35 33.06 -18.79
N ALA A 64 13.36 32.61 -18.02
CA ALA A 64 12.69 31.33 -18.27
C ALA A 64 11.98 31.33 -19.61
N ALA A 65 12.26 30.33 -20.45
CA ALA A 65 11.54 30.06 -21.68
C ALA A 65 10.27 29.27 -21.44
N ALA A 66 10.11 28.61 -20.28
CA ALA A 66 8.92 27.84 -19.87
C ALA A 66 8.77 27.87 -18.36
N ALA A 67 7.55 27.69 -17.87
CA ALA A 67 7.28 27.44 -16.49
C ALA A 67 7.71 26.01 -16.13
N LEU A 68 8.42 25.82 -15.02
CA LEU A 68 8.96 24.53 -14.58
C LEU A 68 8.17 24.02 -13.37
N PRO A 69 7.73 22.74 -13.38
CA PRO A 69 7.04 22.15 -12.25
C PRO A 69 8.01 21.90 -11.08
N CYS A 70 7.50 21.91 -9.85
CA CYS A 70 8.28 21.42 -8.71
C CYS A 70 8.75 19.97 -8.94
N PRO A 71 10.01 19.66 -8.64
CA PRO A 71 10.54 18.31 -8.81
C PRO A 71 9.84 17.30 -7.89
N GLY A 72 9.92 16.00 -8.26
CA GLY A 72 9.41 14.93 -7.40
C GLY A 72 10.01 15.00 -5.99
N GLY A 73 9.19 14.72 -4.99
CA GLY A 73 9.52 14.91 -3.58
C GLY A 73 9.16 16.29 -3.02
N THR A 74 8.78 17.23 -3.89
CA THR A 74 8.35 18.58 -3.48
C THR A 74 6.99 18.92 -4.09
N HIS A 75 6.31 19.87 -3.50
CA HIS A 75 5.02 20.38 -3.97
C HIS A 75 5.00 21.92 -4.01
N LYS A 76 3.97 22.45 -4.62
CA LYS A 76 3.73 23.89 -4.69
C LYS A 76 3.69 24.53 -3.29
N ASN A 77 4.33 25.68 -3.17
CA ASN A 77 4.18 26.52 -1.99
C ASN A 77 2.87 27.33 -2.07
N LEU A 78 1.88 26.93 -1.27
CA LEU A 78 0.55 27.54 -1.24
C LEU A 78 0.55 28.96 -0.61
N THR A 79 1.63 29.36 0.05
CA THR A 79 1.77 30.70 0.66
C THR A 79 2.27 31.74 -0.34
N LEU A 80 2.85 31.29 -1.47
CA LEU A 80 3.38 32.16 -2.50
C LEU A 80 2.39 32.27 -3.67
N THR A 81 2.12 33.50 -4.10
CA THR A 81 1.32 33.76 -5.30
C THR A 81 2.08 33.43 -6.58
N VAL A 82 3.42 33.61 -6.56
CA VAL A 82 4.32 33.32 -7.66
C VAL A 82 5.60 32.71 -7.10
N MET A 83 6.07 31.64 -7.69
CA MET A 83 7.35 31.00 -7.37
C MET A 83 8.41 31.40 -8.40
N THR A 84 9.60 31.75 -7.92
CA THR A 84 10.70 32.34 -8.71
C THR A 84 11.89 31.41 -8.86
N SER A 85 11.99 30.40 -8.00
CA SER A 85 13.07 29.39 -8.03
C SER A 85 12.56 28.02 -7.56
N VAL A 86 13.37 26.99 -7.76
CA VAL A 86 13.11 25.64 -7.23
C VAL A 86 13.07 25.61 -5.71
N ASP A 87 13.79 26.55 -5.04
CA ASP A 87 13.83 26.64 -3.58
C ASP A 87 12.51 27.11 -2.96
N ASP A 88 11.62 27.66 -3.79
CA ASP A 88 10.25 28.00 -3.38
C ASP A 88 9.34 26.77 -3.27
N CYS A 89 9.74 25.62 -3.82
CA CYS A 89 9.01 24.36 -3.68
C CYS A 89 9.16 23.81 -2.26
N VAL A 90 8.06 23.31 -1.68
CA VAL A 90 8.01 22.80 -0.31
C VAL A 90 8.27 21.30 -0.30
N ILE A 91 9.11 20.83 0.60
CA ILE A 91 9.44 19.41 0.76
C ILE A 91 8.22 18.63 1.25
N CYS A 92 7.96 17.47 0.63
CA CYS A 92 6.94 16.53 1.05
C CYS A 92 7.26 15.96 2.44
N PRO A 93 6.30 15.99 3.39
CA PRO A 93 6.48 15.40 4.71
C PRO A 93 6.48 13.86 4.68
N VAL A 94 6.94 13.25 5.76
CA VAL A 94 6.83 11.80 5.98
C VAL A 94 5.37 11.35 5.94
N GLY A 95 5.12 10.10 5.60
CA GLY A 95 3.77 9.55 5.41
C GLY A 95 3.14 9.93 4.07
N THR A 96 3.75 10.85 3.31
CA THR A 96 3.23 11.33 2.02
C THR A 96 4.28 11.24 0.92
N PHE A 97 3.84 11.44 -0.31
CA PHE A 97 4.71 11.59 -1.47
C PHE A 97 4.23 12.72 -2.37
N CYS A 98 5.15 13.24 -3.18
CA CYS A 98 4.87 14.23 -4.20
C CYS A 98 5.49 13.80 -5.54
N SER A 99 4.67 13.58 -6.55
CA SER A 99 5.15 13.43 -7.92
C SER A 99 5.60 14.79 -8.48
N VAL A 100 6.25 14.78 -9.64
CA VAL A 100 6.62 16.04 -10.34
C VAL A 100 5.38 16.89 -10.58
N GLY A 101 5.42 18.15 -10.16
CA GLY A 101 4.33 19.10 -10.34
C GLY A 101 3.17 18.95 -9.35
N SER A 102 3.35 18.21 -8.24
CA SER A 102 2.33 18.10 -7.20
C SER A 102 1.95 19.47 -6.64
N GLU A 103 0.65 19.73 -6.51
CA GLU A 103 0.14 20.92 -5.84
C GLU A 103 0.15 20.75 -4.32
N THR A 104 -0.18 19.55 -3.85
CA THR A 104 -0.22 19.17 -2.43
C THR A 104 0.41 17.79 -2.24
N PRO A 105 0.90 17.48 -1.02
CA PRO A 105 1.30 16.13 -0.68
C PRO A 105 0.14 15.13 -0.80
N THR A 106 0.44 13.91 -1.23
CA THR A 106 -0.52 12.80 -1.30
C THR A 106 -0.15 11.77 -0.25
N ASP A 107 -1.10 11.36 0.58
CA ASP A 107 -0.90 10.32 1.59
C ASP A 107 -0.52 8.99 0.95
N CYS A 108 0.39 8.27 1.57
CA CYS A 108 0.66 6.88 1.22
C CYS A 108 -0.62 6.05 1.43
N ALA A 109 -1.01 5.26 0.43
CA ALA A 109 -2.18 4.40 0.53
C ALA A 109 -1.95 3.24 1.52
N PRO A 110 -3.00 2.63 2.08
CA PRO A 110 -2.88 1.39 2.83
C PRO A 110 -2.05 0.34 2.07
N GLY A 111 -1.23 -0.42 2.78
CA GLY A 111 -0.23 -1.32 2.22
C GLY A 111 1.11 -0.66 1.92
N THR A 112 1.20 0.66 2.02
CA THR A 112 2.42 1.43 1.75
C THR A 112 2.73 2.41 2.87
N TYR A 113 3.96 2.86 2.94
CA TYR A 113 4.42 3.85 3.92
C TYR A 113 5.51 4.75 3.33
N ASN A 114 5.82 5.83 4.03
CA ASN A 114 6.99 6.65 3.74
C ASN A 114 7.58 7.27 5.01
N ASP A 115 8.78 6.86 5.38
CA ASP A 115 9.52 7.33 6.54
C ASP A 115 10.52 8.45 6.23
N GLN A 116 10.63 8.85 4.96
CA GLN A 116 11.57 9.85 4.49
C GLN A 116 10.88 11.16 4.09
N LEU A 117 11.56 12.28 4.33
CA LEU A 117 11.21 13.55 3.71
C LEU A 117 11.57 13.53 2.22
N ASN A 118 10.92 14.38 1.44
CA ASN A 118 11.24 14.56 0.01
C ASN A 118 11.00 13.31 -0.85
N ALA A 119 10.05 12.47 -0.48
CA ALA A 119 9.73 11.27 -1.24
C ALA A 119 8.86 11.57 -2.47
N SER A 120 9.22 10.98 -3.60
CA SER A 120 8.43 11.05 -4.85
C SER A 120 7.45 9.88 -5.03
N ARG A 121 7.48 8.89 -4.14
CA ARG A 121 6.60 7.72 -4.10
C ARG A 121 6.63 7.09 -2.71
N CYS A 122 5.60 6.32 -2.38
CA CYS A 122 5.59 5.48 -1.18
C CYS A 122 6.27 4.13 -1.44
N VAL A 123 6.61 3.44 -0.35
CA VAL A 123 7.25 2.12 -0.34
C VAL A 123 6.22 1.09 0.11
N ASP A 124 6.12 -0.05 -0.58
CA ASP A 124 5.27 -1.16 -0.16
C ASP A 124 5.74 -1.72 1.18
N CYS A 125 4.82 -2.13 2.04
CA CYS A 125 5.15 -2.96 3.17
C CYS A 125 5.84 -4.25 2.69
N HIS A 126 6.90 -4.67 3.37
CA HIS A 126 7.53 -5.96 3.08
C HIS A 126 6.57 -7.11 3.40
N ALA A 127 6.80 -8.28 2.83
CA ALA A 127 6.07 -9.47 3.20
C ALA A 127 6.24 -9.77 4.70
N GLY A 128 5.20 -10.25 5.35
CA GLY A 128 5.13 -10.40 6.81
C GLY A 128 4.69 -9.14 7.57
N ALA A 129 4.40 -8.04 6.84
CA ALA A 129 3.93 -6.79 7.45
C ALA A 129 2.79 -6.16 6.64
N PHE A 130 1.99 -5.33 7.28
CA PHE A 130 0.85 -4.63 6.68
C PHE A 130 0.74 -3.19 7.18
N GLN A 131 -0.05 -2.38 6.46
CA GLN A 131 -0.45 -1.06 6.93
C GLN A 131 -1.88 -0.76 6.48
N ASN A 132 -2.79 -0.56 7.43
CA ASN A 132 -4.21 -0.32 7.16
C ASN A 132 -4.60 1.16 7.19
N VAL A 133 -3.70 2.05 7.57
CA VAL A 133 -3.95 3.49 7.68
C VAL A 133 -3.16 4.24 6.62
N ALA A 134 -3.83 5.11 5.87
CA ALA A 134 -3.16 6.02 4.94
C ALA A 134 -2.27 7.04 5.67
N GLY A 135 -1.25 7.53 4.98
CA GLY A 135 -0.34 8.53 5.53
C GLY A 135 0.64 7.98 6.57
N SER A 136 0.84 6.68 6.63
CA SER A 136 1.69 6.04 7.63
C SER A 136 3.18 6.14 7.30
N THR A 137 4.01 6.11 8.35
CA THR A 137 5.47 6.18 8.25
C THR A 137 6.17 4.84 8.47
N ALA A 138 5.43 3.78 8.81
CA ALA A 138 5.94 2.43 9.02
C ALA A 138 4.85 1.40 8.78
N CYS A 139 5.23 0.15 8.56
CA CYS A 139 4.32 -0.99 8.54
C CYS A 139 4.30 -1.69 9.90
N ASN A 140 3.21 -2.39 10.20
CA ASN A 140 3.03 -3.23 11.37
C ASN A 140 3.32 -4.69 11.01
N ASP A 141 3.98 -5.42 11.88
CA ASP A 141 4.20 -6.85 11.68
C ASP A 141 2.87 -7.62 11.76
N CYS A 142 2.73 -8.65 10.92
CA CYS A 142 1.64 -9.62 11.04
C CYS A 142 1.72 -10.36 12.36
N THR A 143 0.57 -10.58 13.00
CA THR A 143 0.48 -11.34 14.26
C THR A 143 0.38 -12.85 14.00
N ALA A 144 0.66 -13.65 15.03
CA ALA A 144 0.44 -15.10 14.94
C ALA A 144 -1.02 -15.42 14.56
N GLY A 145 -1.22 -16.41 13.73
CA GLY A 145 -2.52 -16.77 13.16
C GLY A 145 -2.86 -16.06 11.86
N ASP A 146 -2.06 -15.05 11.46
CA ASP A 146 -2.26 -14.28 10.23
C ASP A 146 -1.03 -14.35 9.32
N TYR A 147 -1.22 -13.97 8.06
CA TYR A 147 -0.16 -13.76 7.07
C TYR A 147 -0.36 -12.45 6.31
N CYS A 148 0.72 -11.87 5.81
CA CYS A 148 0.71 -10.60 5.07
C CYS A 148 1.62 -10.69 3.86
N GLY A 149 1.06 -10.65 2.68
CA GLY A 149 1.84 -10.50 1.45
C GLY A 149 2.47 -9.10 1.34
N ARG A 150 3.42 -8.94 0.44
CA ARG A 150 4.02 -7.64 0.14
C ARG A 150 2.93 -6.62 -0.25
N GLY A 151 3.00 -5.44 0.32
CA GLY A 151 2.02 -4.37 0.07
C GLY A 151 0.64 -4.65 0.70
N ALA A 152 0.56 -5.52 1.71
CA ALA A 152 -0.69 -5.85 2.37
C ALA A 152 -1.28 -4.63 3.08
N ALA A 153 -2.54 -4.33 2.76
CA ALA A 153 -3.33 -3.31 3.46
C ALA A 153 -3.95 -3.84 4.77
N ALA A 154 -3.98 -5.15 4.98
CA ALA A 154 -4.47 -5.79 6.18
C ALA A 154 -3.83 -7.18 6.34
N ALA A 155 -3.74 -7.65 7.58
CA ALA A 155 -3.41 -9.03 7.86
C ALA A 155 -4.57 -9.95 7.44
N LEU A 156 -4.25 -11.11 6.87
CA LEU A 156 -5.21 -12.13 6.45
C LEU A 156 -5.04 -13.36 7.35
N PRO A 157 -6.12 -13.88 7.93
CA PRO A 157 -6.01 -15.03 8.82
C PRO A 157 -5.69 -16.33 8.08
N CYS A 158 -4.93 -17.20 8.71
CA CYS A 158 -4.79 -18.60 8.29
C CYS A 158 -6.18 -19.22 8.15
N LEU A 159 -6.40 -19.93 7.06
CA LEU A 159 -7.69 -20.54 6.78
C LEU A 159 -8.00 -21.67 7.79
N ALA A 160 -9.28 -21.93 8.00
CA ALA A 160 -9.73 -23.04 8.82
C ALA A 160 -9.10 -24.35 8.35
N GLY A 161 -8.64 -25.16 9.28
CA GLY A 161 -7.82 -26.36 9.02
C GLY A 161 -6.32 -26.10 9.09
N SER A 162 -5.89 -24.85 9.27
CA SER A 162 -4.48 -24.48 9.47
C SER A 162 -4.32 -23.49 10.62
N TYR A 163 -3.11 -23.34 11.12
CA TYR A 163 -2.74 -22.44 12.20
C TYR A 163 -1.33 -21.90 12.02
N SER A 164 -0.98 -20.85 12.74
CA SER A 164 0.41 -20.43 12.91
C SER A 164 0.65 -19.82 14.28
N ASN A 165 1.68 -20.29 14.96
CA ASN A 165 2.20 -19.68 16.19
C ASN A 165 3.32 -18.66 15.93
N SER A 166 3.71 -18.49 14.67
CA SER A 166 4.73 -17.54 14.24
C SER A 166 4.08 -16.25 13.77
N ALA A 167 4.73 -15.13 14.06
CA ALA A 167 4.41 -13.83 13.49
C ALA A 167 5.09 -13.64 12.13
N SER A 168 4.68 -12.63 11.39
CA SER A 168 5.33 -12.18 10.15
C SER A 168 5.37 -13.24 9.05
N LEU A 169 4.32 -14.05 8.90
CA LEU A 169 4.17 -14.95 7.76
C LEU A 169 3.93 -14.16 6.48
N ASP A 170 4.52 -14.63 5.38
CA ASP A 170 4.51 -13.96 4.09
C ASP A 170 3.29 -14.34 3.23
N GLU A 171 2.87 -15.60 3.29
CA GLU A 171 1.81 -16.15 2.45
C GLU A 171 0.98 -17.25 3.15
N ALA A 172 -0.18 -17.58 2.56
CA ALA A 172 -1.09 -18.58 3.12
C ALA A 172 -0.47 -19.98 3.24
N SER A 173 0.50 -20.31 2.40
CA SER A 173 1.23 -21.61 2.43
C SER A 173 2.13 -21.76 3.64
N ASP A 174 2.47 -20.67 4.33
CA ASP A 174 3.26 -20.70 5.57
C ASP A 174 2.41 -21.11 6.78
N CYS A 175 1.08 -21.10 6.65
CA CYS A 175 0.20 -21.63 7.68
C CYS A 175 0.32 -23.15 7.77
N THR A 176 0.60 -23.66 8.97
CA THR A 176 0.78 -25.09 9.23
C THR A 176 -0.55 -25.82 9.23
N PRO A 177 -0.75 -26.90 8.46
CA PRO A 177 -1.96 -27.71 8.55
C PRO A 177 -2.14 -28.28 9.96
N CYS A 178 -3.39 -28.27 10.46
CA CYS A 178 -3.73 -28.91 11.73
C CYS A 178 -3.34 -30.39 11.71
N PRO A 179 -2.70 -30.95 12.75
CA PRO A 179 -2.42 -32.37 12.81
C PRO A 179 -3.72 -33.19 12.94
N ALA A 180 -3.67 -34.43 12.48
CA ALA A 180 -4.74 -35.40 12.74
C ALA A 180 -5.01 -35.52 14.24
N GLY A 181 -6.24 -35.75 14.64
CA GLY A 181 -6.69 -35.73 16.05
C GLY A 181 -7.00 -34.33 16.58
N SER A 182 -6.81 -33.27 15.77
CA SER A 182 -7.04 -31.88 16.16
C SER A 182 -7.82 -31.12 15.09
N SER A 183 -8.32 -29.95 15.47
CA SER A 183 -8.98 -29.00 14.56
C SER A 183 -8.43 -27.60 14.75
N CYS A 184 -8.55 -26.76 13.70
CA CYS A 184 -8.18 -25.36 13.75
C CYS A 184 -9.25 -24.51 13.07
N SER A 185 -9.76 -23.54 13.78
CA SER A 185 -10.61 -22.50 13.20
C SER A 185 -9.78 -21.47 12.43
N THR A 186 -10.43 -20.61 11.66
CA THR A 186 -9.78 -19.49 10.98
C THR A 186 -9.03 -18.60 11.98
N GLY A 187 -7.78 -18.24 11.65
CA GLY A 187 -6.94 -17.39 12.49
C GLY A 187 -6.39 -18.09 13.73
N SER A 188 -6.40 -19.42 13.78
CA SER A 188 -5.86 -20.17 14.92
C SER A 188 -4.36 -19.96 15.09
N THR A 189 -3.93 -19.70 16.31
CA THR A 189 -2.51 -19.65 16.69
C THR A 189 -1.95 -20.99 17.17
N ALA A 190 -2.84 -21.97 17.44
CA ALA A 190 -2.50 -23.34 17.84
C ALA A 190 -3.62 -24.28 17.41
N HIS A 191 -3.30 -25.56 17.28
CA HIS A 191 -4.30 -26.59 17.06
C HIS A 191 -5.03 -26.95 18.35
N THR A 192 -6.33 -27.28 18.26
CA THR A 192 -7.16 -27.70 19.38
C THR A 192 -7.40 -29.20 19.28
N PRO A 193 -6.97 -30.04 20.24
CA PRO A 193 -7.23 -31.45 20.23
C PRO A 193 -8.74 -31.76 20.23
N CYS A 194 -9.17 -32.73 19.44
CA CYS A 194 -10.53 -33.24 19.48
C CYS A 194 -10.82 -33.79 20.87
N LEU A 195 -11.98 -33.43 21.43
CA LEU A 195 -12.42 -33.90 22.74
C LEU A 195 -12.94 -35.34 22.65
N PRO A 196 -13.04 -36.07 23.80
CA PRO A 196 -13.67 -37.39 23.84
C PRO A 196 -15.06 -37.36 23.18
N GLY A 197 -15.39 -38.40 22.41
CA GLY A 197 -16.58 -38.48 21.58
C GLY A 197 -16.44 -37.87 20.19
N SER A 198 -15.26 -37.30 19.87
CA SER A 198 -14.96 -36.76 18.54
C SER A 198 -13.55 -37.09 18.07
N PHE A 199 -13.32 -37.02 16.77
CA PHE A 199 -12.04 -37.36 16.14
C PHE A 199 -11.77 -36.49 14.92
N SER A 200 -10.52 -36.53 14.44
CA SER A 200 -10.10 -35.96 13.17
C SER A 200 -9.15 -36.94 12.47
N ALA A 201 -9.65 -37.60 11.43
CA ALA A 201 -8.93 -38.68 10.77
C ALA A 201 -7.69 -38.23 10.00
N THR A 202 -7.72 -37.00 9.44
CA THR A 202 -6.66 -36.46 8.59
C THR A 202 -6.22 -35.09 9.06
N MET A 203 -5.06 -34.68 8.58
CA MET A 203 -4.58 -33.31 8.79
C MET A 203 -5.49 -32.29 8.07
N GLY A 204 -5.43 -31.05 8.52
CA GLY A 204 -6.11 -29.93 7.85
C GLY A 204 -7.61 -29.83 8.15
N GLN A 205 -8.09 -30.43 9.24
CA GLN A 205 -9.53 -30.39 9.57
C GLN A 205 -9.90 -29.09 10.31
N PRO A 206 -10.96 -28.39 9.86
CA PRO A 206 -11.45 -27.19 10.52
C PRO A 206 -12.18 -27.47 11.84
N ILE A 207 -12.85 -28.62 11.93
CA ILE A 207 -13.62 -29.09 13.08
C ILE A 207 -13.39 -30.59 13.30
N CYS A 208 -13.58 -31.04 14.53
CA CYS A 208 -13.61 -32.48 14.81
C CYS A 208 -14.95 -33.09 14.44
N THR A 209 -14.95 -34.33 13.95
CA THR A 209 -16.13 -35.12 13.60
C THR A 209 -16.57 -35.90 14.82
N LEU A 210 -17.88 -35.90 15.13
CA LEU A 210 -18.41 -36.72 16.20
C LEU A 210 -18.36 -38.21 15.83
N CYS A 211 -18.11 -39.05 16.83
CA CYS A 211 -18.23 -40.49 16.64
C CYS A 211 -19.69 -40.83 16.27
N ALA A 212 -19.88 -41.65 15.23
CA ALA A 212 -21.19 -42.10 14.83
C ALA A 212 -21.80 -43.04 15.90
N ALA A 213 -23.12 -43.17 15.91
CA ALA A 213 -23.81 -44.12 16.78
C ALA A 213 -23.24 -45.53 16.60
N GLY A 214 -23.04 -46.27 17.68
CA GLY A 214 -22.34 -47.54 17.72
C GLY A 214 -20.81 -47.45 17.86
N THR A 215 -20.28 -46.20 17.94
CA THR A 215 -18.83 -45.96 18.15
C THR A 215 -18.59 -44.91 19.24
N PHE A 216 -17.41 -44.90 19.83
CA PHE A 216 -17.03 -43.94 20.86
C PHE A 216 -15.53 -43.65 20.83
N THR A 217 -15.10 -42.61 21.55
CA THR A 217 -13.69 -42.41 21.89
C THR A 217 -13.56 -41.75 23.25
N GLY A 218 -12.84 -42.35 24.17
CA GLY A 218 -12.73 -41.94 25.58
C GLY A 218 -11.63 -40.96 25.88
N THR A 219 -10.75 -40.66 24.93
CA THR A 219 -9.61 -39.76 25.12
C THR A 219 -9.65 -38.61 24.10
N SER A 220 -8.87 -37.59 24.34
CA SER A 220 -8.68 -36.49 23.39
C SER A 220 -7.63 -36.86 22.32
N ASN A 221 -7.62 -36.07 21.24
CA ASN A 221 -6.63 -36.17 20.16
C ASN A 221 -6.72 -37.48 19.35
N ASN A 222 -7.90 -38.04 19.20
CA ASN A 222 -8.12 -39.28 18.45
C ASN A 222 -8.27 -39.04 16.95
N THR A 223 -7.80 -40.01 16.18
CA THR A 223 -7.91 -40.02 14.70
C THR A 223 -9.01 -40.96 14.19
N ALA A 224 -9.61 -41.75 15.06
CA ALA A 224 -10.72 -42.65 14.76
C ALA A 224 -11.53 -42.91 16.02
N CYS A 225 -12.78 -43.38 15.84
CA CYS A 225 -13.61 -43.89 16.92
C CYS A 225 -13.51 -45.42 17.00
N GLU A 226 -13.64 -45.98 18.21
CA GLU A 226 -13.65 -47.40 18.51
C GLU A 226 -15.10 -47.92 18.46
N THR A 227 -15.28 -49.18 18.09
CA THR A 227 -16.61 -49.83 18.07
C THR A 227 -17.10 -50.01 19.51
N CYS A 228 -18.39 -49.72 19.72
CA CYS A 228 -19.05 -49.95 21.00
C CYS A 228 -19.03 -51.44 21.37
N THR A 229 -18.72 -51.73 22.63
CA THR A 229 -18.67 -53.12 23.13
C THR A 229 -20.05 -53.74 23.16
N PRO A 230 -20.22 -55.01 22.79
CA PRO A 230 -21.51 -55.71 22.93
C PRO A 230 -22.10 -55.58 24.35
N GLY A 231 -23.39 -55.33 24.45
CA GLY A 231 -24.09 -55.09 25.74
C GLY A 231 -24.03 -53.62 26.22
N TYR A 232 -23.43 -52.73 25.40
CA TYR A 232 -23.36 -51.28 25.68
C TYR A 232 -24.01 -50.50 24.54
N LEU A 233 -24.46 -49.29 24.86
CA LEU A 233 -25.02 -48.33 23.94
C LEU A 233 -24.03 -47.19 23.78
N CYS A 234 -23.73 -46.81 22.50
CA CYS A 234 -23.00 -45.57 22.17
C CYS A 234 -23.88 -44.75 21.22
N VAL A 235 -24.33 -43.61 21.67
CA VAL A 235 -25.02 -42.64 20.82
C VAL A 235 -23.98 -41.77 20.07
N GLU A 236 -24.44 -41.02 19.10
CA GLU A 236 -23.55 -40.08 18.40
C GLU A 236 -22.81 -39.18 19.39
N GLY A 237 -21.50 -39.03 19.24
CA GLY A 237 -20.65 -38.26 20.11
C GLY A 237 -20.34 -38.90 21.46
N SER A 238 -20.55 -40.19 21.64
CA SER A 238 -20.26 -40.91 22.89
C SER A 238 -18.78 -40.86 23.24
N SER A 239 -18.47 -40.39 24.46
CA SER A 239 -17.12 -40.44 25.06
C SER A 239 -16.85 -41.74 25.82
N ALA A 240 -17.89 -42.55 26.11
CA ALA A 240 -17.77 -43.85 26.75
C ALA A 240 -19.00 -44.71 26.43
N PRO A 241 -18.85 -46.05 26.37
CA PRO A 241 -19.94 -46.97 26.27
C PRO A 241 -20.83 -46.93 27.54
N GLN A 242 -22.14 -46.88 27.38
CA GLN A 242 -23.11 -46.95 28.45
C GLN A 242 -23.77 -48.31 28.49
N PRO A 243 -23.88 -48.99 29.64
CA PRO A 243 -24.54 -50.30 29.71
C PRO A 243 -26.00 -50.19 29.31
N CYS A 244 -26.50 -51.16 28.59
CA CYS A 244 -27.92 -51.23 28.25
C CYS A 244 -28.74 -51.32 29.54
N PRO A 245 -29.90 -50.62 29.64
CA PRO A 245 -30.80 -50.75 30.77
C PRO A 245 -31.29 -52.20 31.00
N GLY A 246 -31.56 -52.55 32.24
CA GLY A 246 -32.06 -53.88 32.57
C GLY A 246 -33.33 -54.23 31.77
N GLY A 247 -33.34 -55.44 31.19
CA GLY A 247 -34.42 -55.90 30.28
C GLY A 247 -34.27 -55.53 28.83
N THR A 248 -33.13 -54.86 28.43
CA THR A 248 -32.80 -54.55 27.03
C THR A 248 -31.44 -55.13 26.63
N HIS A 249 -31.21 -55.30 25.34
CA HIS A 249 -29.94 -55.71 24.80
C HIS A 249 -29.56 -54.79 23.62
N ALA A 250 -28.29 -54.70 23.27
CA ALA A 250 -27.83 -54.02 22.08
C ALA A 250 -27.80 -55.03 20.93
N ASP A 251 -28.53 -54.76 19.83
CA ASP A 251 -28.35 -55.43 18.58
C ASP A 251 -27.05 -54.93 17.92
N GLN A 252 -26.26 -55.84 17.33
CA GLN A 252 -25.02 -55.53 16.61
C GLN A 252 -25.30 -54.95 15.24
#